data_570df61fb32d9a0d219e92fb8b63c501
#
_entry.id   570df61fb32d9a0d219e92fb8b63c501
#
_cell.length_a   1.000
_cell.length_b   1.000
_cell.length_c   1.000
_cell.angle_alpha   90.00
_cell.angle_beta   90.00
_cell.angle_gamma   90.00
#
_symmetry.space_group_name_H-M   'P 1'
#
loop_
_entity.id
_entity.type
_entity.pdbx_description
1 polymer ?
#
loop_
_entity_poly.entity_id
_entity_poly.type
_entity_poly.pdbx_seq_one_letter_code
_entity_poly.pdbx_strand_id
1 'polypeptide(L)'
;MDNTLLGKWIQTEDQSYPGLFFLFLEDGNFEARYDALGIISSGTWQADEGLIDMDQQKHTFGLVGKYEGRYEVEGNLLKMSLVAAGEHSRPTDLQGAVTYIKEEA
;
A
#
# COMPACT_ATOMS: atom_id res chain seq x y z
N MET A 1 -2.18 -9.23 12.05
CA MET A 1 -2.76 -8.32 11.04
C MET A 1 -3.27 -7.07 11.74
N ASP A 2 -2.87 -5.91 11.27
CA ASP A 2 -3.32 -4.65 11.85
C ASP A 2 -4.65 -4.23 11.21
N ASN A 3 -5.72 -4.31 11.98
CA ASN A 3 -7.07 -4.02 11.48
C ASN A 3 -7.27 -2.53 11.15
N THR A 4 -6.39 -1.64 11.62
CA THR A 4 -6.51 -0.21 11.26
C THR A 4 -6.24 0.03 9.79
N LEU A 5 -5.55 -0.90 9.11
CA LEU A 5 -5.29 -0.81 7.67
C LEU A 5 -6.44 -1.32 6.80
N LEU A 6 -7.43 -2.00 7.37
CA LEU A 6 -8.54 -2.55 6.57
C LEU A 6 -9.30 -1.43 5.85
N GLY A 7 -9.64 -1.65 4.59
CA GLY A 7 -10.42 -0.74 3.79
C GLY A 7 -9.63 -0.16 2.61
N LYS A 8 -10.19 0.89 2.02
CA LYS A 8 -9.66 1.52 0.82
C LYS A 8 -8.94 2.82 1.17
N TRP A 9 -7.69 2.93 0.69
CA TRP A 9 -6.84 4.09 0.94
C TRP A 9 -6.37 4.66 -0.40
N ILE A 10 -6.64 5.96 -0.62
CA ILE A 10 -6.37 6.62 -1.90
C ILE A 10 -5.28 7.66 -1.73
N GLN A 11 -4.30 7.69 -2.65
CA GLN A 11 -3.29 8.74 -2.66
C GLN A 11 -3.95 10.10 -2.87
N THR A 12 -3.52 11.07 -2.05
CA THR A 12 -4.03 12.43 -2.13
C THR A 12 -3.49 13.15 -3.37
N GLU A 13 -4.13 14.25 -3.76
CA GLU A 13 -3.81 14.95 -5.01
C GLU A 13 -2.41 15.56 -5.04
N ASP A 14 -1.81 15.81 -3.88
CA ASP A 14 -0.46 16.32 -3.77
C ASP A 14 0.64 15.26 -3.90
N GLN A 15 0.25 14.00 -4.08
CA GLN A 15 1.19 12.89 -4.24
C GLN A 15 1.52 12.63 -5.70
N SER A 16 2.51 11.76 -5.96
CA SER A 16 2.99 11.48 -7.31
C SER A 16 1.96 10.77 -8.19
N TYR A 17 1.09 9.97 -7.59
CA TYR A 17 0.09 9.19 -8.32
C TYR A 17 -1.30 9.40 -7.73
N PRO A 18 -1.86 10.63 -7.86
CA PRO A 18 -3.16 10.92 -7.25
C PRO A 18 -4.22 9.96 -7.77
N GLY A 19 -5.02 9.42 -6.86
CA GLY A 19 -6.06 8.46 -7.20
C GLY A 19 -5.65 7.01 -7.19
N LEU A 20 -4.33 6.70 -7.14
CA LEU A 20 -3.89 5.33 -6.90
C LEU A 20 -4.40 4.89 -5.53
N PHE A 21 -4.99 3.70 -5.44
CA PHE A 21 -5.52 3.23 -4.16
C PHE A 21 -5.11 1.80 -3.86
N PHE A 22 -5.08 1.51 -2.56
CA PHE A 22 -4.95 0.16 -2.02
C PHE A 22 -6.24 -0.21 -1.30
N LEU A 23 -6.67 -1.43 -1.50
CA LEU A 23 -7.78 -2.03 -0.77
C LEU A 23 -7.23 -3.21 0.02
N PHE A 24 -7.18 -3.06 1.34
CA PHE A 24 -6.71 -4.12 2.24
C PHE A 24 -7.91 -4.89 2.78
N LEU A 25 -7.94 -6.19 2.53
CA LEU A 25 -9.06 -7.04 2.87
C LEU A 25 -8.74 -7.89 4.10
N GLU A 26 -9.78 -8.21 4.85
CA GLU A 26 -9.67 -8.94 6.11
C GLU A 26 -9.12 -10.36 5.94
N ASP A 27 -9.29 -10.95 4.75
CA ASP A 27 -8.80 -12.30 4.46
C ASP A 27 -7.29 -12.35 4.14
N GLY A 28 -6.59 -11.23 4.24
CA GLY A 28 -5.17 -11.16 3.95
C GLY A 28 -4.83 -10.87 2.49
N ASN A 29 -5.82 -10.63 1.66
CA ASN A 29 -5.62 -10.22 0.28
C ASN A 29 -5.65 -8.70 0.15
N PHE A 30 -4.98 -8.18 -0.89
CA PHE A 30 -5.10 -6.77 -1.25
C PHE A 30 -5.33 -6.61 -2.74
N GLU A 31 -5.92 -5.48 -3.11
CA GLU A 31 -5.98 -5.00 -4.47
C GLU A 31 -5.41 -3.59 -4.51
N ALA A 32 -4.79 -3.25 -5.61
CA ALA A 32 -4.35 -1.88 -5.86
C ALA A 32 -4.72 -1.51 -7.29
N ARG A 33 -5.13 -0.26 -7.49
CA ARG A 33 -5.53 0.22 -8.81
C ARG A 33 -5.03 1.64 -9.03
N TYR A 34 -4.66 1.90 -10.28
CA TYR A 34 -4.41 3.26 -10.75
C TYR A 34 -5.14 3.43 -12.08
N ASP A 35 -6.36 3.92 -11.99
CA ASP A 35 -7.28 3.98 -13.13
C ASP A 35 -6.76 4.88 -14.26
N ALA A 36 -6.00 5.91 -13.92
CA ALA A 36 -5.42 6.82 -14.92
C ALA A 36 -4.56 6.10 -15.96
N LEU A 37 -3.93 4.98 -15.59
CA LEU A 37 -3.11 4.18 -16.49
C LEU A 37 -3.66 2.76 -16.69
N GLY A 38 -4.85 2.47 -16.19
CA GLY A 38 -5.44 1.13 -16.31
C GLY A 38 -4.68 0.05 -15.59
N ILE A 39 -3.95 0.38 -14.53
CA ILE A 39 -3.15 -0.57 -13.78
C ILE A 39 -3.99 -1.23 -12.68
N ILE A 40 -3.94 -2.56 -12.64
CA ILE A 40 -4.58 -3.36 -11.59
C ILE A 40 -3.53 -4.33 -11.05
N SER A 41 -3.43 -4.43 -9.73
CA SER A 41 -2.57 -5.40 -9.07
C SER A 41 -3.28 -6.04 -7.89
N SER A 42 -2.80 -7.21 -7.48
CA SER A 42 -3.36 -7.92 -6.34
C SER A 42 -2.35 -8.90 -5.76
N GLY A 43 -2.62 -9.33 -4.56
CA GLY A 43 -1.78 -10.30 -3.85
C GLY A 43 -2.18 -10.40 -2.39
N THR A 44 -1.20 -10.66 -1.53
CA THR A 44 -1.42 -10.81 -0.10
C THR A 44 -0.68 -9.75 0.69
N TRP A 45 -1.14 -9.49 1.91
CA TRP A 45 -0.50 -8.50 2.77
C TRP A 45 -0.51 -8.97 4.23
N GLN A 46 0.44 -8.46 4.97
CA GLN A 46 0.53 -8.64 6.40
C GLN A 46 1.14 -7.39 7.01
N ALA A 47 0.60 -6.92 8.13
CA ALA A 47 1.09 -5.70 8.77
C ALA A 47 0.84 -5.76 10.27
N ASP A 48 1.86 -5.37 11.05
CA ASP A 48 1.79 -5.26 12.49
C ASP A 48 2.85 -4.26 12.95
N GLU A 49 2.52 -3.50 13.97
CA GLU A 49 3.46 -2.63 14.68
C GLU A 49 4.25 -1.69 13.76
N GLY A 50 3.58 -1.16 12.74
CA GLY A 50 4.19 -0.20 11.82
C GLY A 50 5.01 -0.82 10.70
N LEU A 51 5.08 -2.14 10.61
CA LEU A 51 5.79 -2.86 9.55
C LEU A 51 4.80 -3.55 8.64
N ILE A 52 4.98 -3.40 7.33
CA ILE A 52 4.09 -4.00 6.33
C ILE A 52 4.90 -4.82 5.33
N ASP A 53 4.38 -5.99 5.00
CA ASP A 53 4.90 -6.87 3.96
C ASP A 53 3.78 -7.17 2.97
N MET A 54 4.09 -7.08 1.68
CA MET A 54 3.14 -7.32 0.62
C MET A 54 3.76 -8.25 -0.43
N ASP A 55 2.97 -9.19 -0.92
CA ASP A 55 3.38 -10.07 -2.01
C ASP A 55 2.46 -9.76 -3.20
N GLN A 56 2.98 -9.02 -4.17
CA GLN A 56 2.23 -8.66 -5.37
C GLN A 56 2.31 -9.80 -6.36
N GLN A 57 1.22 -10.54 -6.48
CA GLN A 57 1.17 -11.78 -7.26
C GLN A 57 0.66 -11.54 -8.68
N LYS A 58 -0.08 -10.47 -8.90
CA LYS A 58 -0.63 -10.10 -10.20
C LYS A 58 -0.44 -8.60 -10.44
N HIS A 59 -0.13 -8.24 -11.66
CA HIS A 59 0.03 -6.84 -12.07
C HIS A 59 -0.20 -6.73 -13.57
N THR A 60 -0.85 -5.67 -14.02
CA THR A 60 -1.17 -5.45 -15.44
C THR A 60 0.06 -5.55 -16.35
N PHE A 61 1.20 -5.03 -15.89
CA PHE A 61 2.45 -5.06 -16.65
C PHE A 61 3.43 -6.14 -16.17
N GLY A 62 2.98 -7.07 -15.33
CA GLY A 62 3.82 -8.16 -14.85
C GLY A 62 4.82 -7.77 -13.76
N LEU A 63 4.64 -6.63 -13.12
CA LEU A 63 5.53 -6.17 -12.05
C LEU A 63 5.20 -6.89 -10.74
N VAL A 64 5.44 -8.19 -10.71
CA VAL A 64 5.15 -9.01 -9.53
C VAL A 64 6.37 -9.11 -8.63
N GLY A 65 6.15 -9.41 -7.35
CA GLY A 65 7.24 -9.57 -6.38
C GLY A 65 6.82 -9.14 -4.99
N LYS A 66 7.77 -9.23 -4.07
CA LYS A 66 7.55 -8.91 -2.68
C LYS A 66 7.99 -7.47 -2.39
N TYR A 67 7.22 -6.81 -1.57
CA TYR A 67 7.52 -5.45 -1.10
C TYR A 67 7.51 -5.46 0.42
N GLU A 68 8.34 -4.60 1.02
CA GLU A 68 8.36 -4.41 2.46
C GLU A 68 8.45 -2.93 2.79
N GLY A 69 7.91 -2.54 3.93
CA GLY A 69 7.90 -1.14 4.27
C GLY A 69 7.46 -0.83 5.69
N ARG A 70 7.19 0.45 5.88
CA ARG A 70 6.66 0.99 7.13
C ARG A 70 5.39 1.77 6.85
N TYR A 71 4.54 1.83 7.86
CA TYR A 71 3.29 2.57 7.74
C TYR A 71 2.91 3.16 9.09
N GLU A 72 2.08 4.19 9.03
CA GLU A 72 1.45 4.79 10.21
C GLU A 72 0.04 5.20 9.84
N VAL A 73 -0.93 4.81 10.66
CA VAL A 73 -2.32 5.21 10.50
C VAL A 73 -2.67 6.18 11.61
N GLU A 74 -3.20 7.34 11.24
CA GLU A 74 -3.66 8.34 12.18
C GLU A 74 -5.04 8.83 11.71
N GLY A 75 -6.10 8.33 12.37
CA GLY A 75 -7.45 8.62 11.94
C GLY A 75 -7.72 8.08 10.54
N ASN A 76 -8.06 8.97 9.61
CA ASN A 76 -8.32 8.61 8.22
C ASN A 76 -7.12 8.84 7.29
N LEU A 77 -5.93 9.03 7.86
CA LEU A 77 -4.70 9.22 7.09
C LEU A 77 -3.78 8.02 7.25
N LEU A 78 -3.19 7.60 6.16
CA LEU A 78 -2.17 6.55 6.11
C LEU A 78 -0.92 7.13 5.48
N LYS A 79 0.22 6.96 6.15
CA LYS A 79 1.53 7.20 5.55
C LYS A 79 2.20 5.86 5.36
N MET A 80 2.69 5.61 4.15
CA MET A 80 3.28 4.32 3.84
C MET A 80 4.48 4.49 2.93
N SER A 81 5.57 3.82 3.28
CA SER A 81 6.80 3.79 2.47
C SER A 81 7.11 2.33 2.15
N LEU A 82 7.07 1.98 0.87
CA LEU A 82 7.31 0.62 0.39
C LEU A 82 8.54 0.58 -0.51
N VAL A 83 9.31 -0.50 -0.39
CA VAL A 83 10.42 -0.79 -1.30
C VAL A 83 10.35 -2.23 -1.75
N ALA A 84 10.95 -2.54 -2.90
CA ALA A 84 11.03 -3.90 -3.39
C ALA A 84 11.97 -4.71 -2.48
N ALA A 85 11.46 -5.81 -1.93
CA ALA A 85 12.24 -6.65 -1.03
C ALA A 85 13.44 -7.25 -1.78
N GLY A 86 14.61 -7.17 -1.15
CA GLY A 86 15.85 -7.68 -1.74
C GLY A 86 16.59 -6.69 -2.61
N GLU A 87 15.95 -5.64 -3.09
CA GLU A 87 16.61 -4.58 -3.87
C GLU A 87 17.02 -3.40 -2.99
N HIS A 88 16.22 -3.13 -1.98
CA HIS A 88 16.47 -2.05 -1.03
C HIS A 88 16.20 -2.55 0.38
N SER A 89 16.87 -1.95 1.36
CA SER A 89 16.57 -2.22 2.76
C SER A 89 15.20 -1.65 3.14
N ARG A 90 14.49 -2.34 4.03
CA ARG A 90 13.24 -1.82 4.59
C ARG A 90 13.47 -0.40 5.12
N PRO A 91 12.58 0.55 4.82
CA PRO A 91 12.68 1.91 5.37
C PRO A 91 12.75 1.88 6.90
N THR A 92 13.60 2.73 7.47
CA THR A 92 13.75 2.82 8.93
C THR A 92 12.87 3.90 9.54
N ASP A 93 12.24 4.72 8.71
CA ASP A 93 11.33 5.78 9.12
C ASP A 93 10.31 6.05 8.00
N LEU A 94 9.51 7.09 8.17
CA LEU A 94 8.50 7.49 7.20
C LEU A 94 8.90 8.72 6.39
N GLN A 95 10.18 9.06 6.35
CA GLN A 95 10.65 10.16 5.53
C GLN A 95 10.39 9.83 4.05
N GLY A 96 9.72 10.73 3.34
CA GLY A 96 9.35 10.50 1.95
C GLY A 96 8.19 9.54 1.74
N ALA A 97 7.48 9.17 2.80
CA ALA A 97 6.33 8.28 2.69
C ALA A 97 5.21 8.90 1.87
N VAL A 98 4.46 8.04 1.18
CA VAL A 98 3.28 8.46 0.43
C VAL A 98 2.10 8.57 1.38
N THR A 99 1.30 9.62 1.21
CA THR A 99 0.11 9.87 2.04
C THR A 99 -1.15 9.42 1.31
N TYR A 100 -1.97 8.68 2.03
CA TYR A 100 -3.25 8.19 1.56
C TYR A 100 -4.36 8.63 2.50
N ILE A 101 -5.55 8.83 1.97
CA ILE A 101 -6.74 9.13 2.77
C ILE A 101 -7.71 7.94 2.65
N LYS A 102 -8.35 7.61 3.76
CA LYS A 102 -9.32 6.52 3.77
C LYS A 102 -10.60 6.95 3.06
N GLU A 103 -11.04 6.13 2.12
CA GLU A 103 -12.34 6.32 1.48
C GLU A 103 -13.40 5.62 2.30
N GLU A 104 -14.35 6.39 2.78
CA GLU A 104 -15.51 5.85 3.48
C GLU A 104 -16.53 5.33 2.47
N ALA A 105 -17.02 4.13 2.72
CA ALA A 105 -18.04 3.53 1.84
C ALA A 105 -19.41 4.15 2.08
#